data_34c54fb1d67039024398ec098e000bc9
#
_entry.id   34c54fb1d67039024398ec098e000bc9
#
_cell.length_a   1.000
_cell.length_b   1.000
_cell.length_c   1.000
_cell.angle_alpha   90.00
_cell.angle_beta   90.00
_cell.angle_gamma   90.00
#
_symmetry.space_group_name_H-M   'P 1'
#
loop_
_entity.id
_entity.type
_entity.pdbx_description
1 polymer ?
#
loop_
_entity_poly.entity_id
_entity_poly.type
_entity_poly.pdbx_seq_one_letter_code
_entity_poly.pdbx_strand_id
1 'polypeptide(L)'
;MNYNNIDYIQKNAPATKEEIESVEKHIKEMIPKMYKEVLRYANGITMNLCVLYDTSTIIDSYECNEFSVNMPGYISIGNDNGDRELIMKAEKGATLCGFLDAAEIGNSEVEEWFDFKSWLENGCEMEDDDENLEYGKVYIVRVPEDKLKFLAETKKLFALPISTGVLYKKINHLPCAIVDDMKEALADTIIKKTSHPDCYEYRNK
;
A
#
# COMPACT_ATOMS: atom_id res chain seq x y z
N MET A 1 17.18 -15.60 13.52
CA MET A 1 16.81 -14.22 13.12
C MET A 1 17.25 -13.23 14.18
N ASN A 2 17.63 -12.03 13.77
CA ASN A 2 17.95 -10.94 14.68
C ASN A 2 16.74 -10.00 14.78
N TYR A 3 16.26 -9.75 16.01
CA TYR A 3 15.08 -8.92 16.28
C TYR A 3 15.44 -7.57 16.91
N ASN A 4 16.73 -7.22 16.97
CA ASN A 4 17.19 -6.03 17.71
C ASN A 4 16.78 -4.70 17.03
N ASN A 5 16.53 -4.73 15.74
CA ASN A 5 16.17 -3.55 14.97
C ASN A 5 14.65 -3.34 14.87
N ILE A 6 13.85 -4.26 15.44
CA ILE A 6 12.39 -4.11 15.41
C ILE A 6 11.96 -3.13 16.49
N ASP A 7 11.42 -2.01 16.06
CA ASP A 7 10.75 -1.05 16.96
C ASP A 7 9.26 -1.43 17.07
N TYR A 8 8.91 -2.13 18.15
CA TYR A 8 7.55 -2.61 18.36
C TYR A 8 6.81 -1.79 19.40
N ILE A 9 5.53 -1.50 19.12
CA ILE A 9 4.59 -0.89 20.06
C ILE A 9 4.17 -1.94 21.09
N GLN A 10 3.89 -3.16 20.61
CA GLN A 10 3.44 -4.28 21.43
C GLN A 10 3.96 -5.61 20.86
N LYS A 11 4.32 -6.52 21.75
CA LYS A 11 4.52 -7.93 21.40
C LYS A 11 3.91 -8.84 22.45
N ASN A 12 3.34 -9.96 22.01
CA ASN A 12 2.75 -10.95 22.90
C ASN A 12 3.81 -11.96 23.40
N ALA A 13 3.41 -12.79 24.38
CA ALA A 13 4.25 -13.92 24.79
C ALA A 13 4.47 -14.88 23.61
N PRO A 14 5.62 -15.62 23.60
CA PRO A 14 5.89 -16.61 22.56
C PRO A 14 4.79 -17.66 22.41
N ALA A 15 4.49 -18.05 21.18
CA ALA A 15 3.60 -19.17 20.91
C ALA A 15 4.27 -20.50 21.28
N THR A 16 3.48 -21.41 21.83
CA THR A 16 3.89 -22.78 22.06
C THR A 16 3.95 -23.56 20.74
N LYS A 17 4.60 -24.70 20.76
CA LYS A 17 4.64 -25.60 19.61
C LYS A 17 3.24 -26.13 19.27
N GLU A 18 2.47 -26.43 20.28
CA GLU A 18 1.11 -26.97 20.20
C GLU A 18 0.14 -25.94 19.58
N GLU A 19 0.27 -24.67 19.93
CA GLU A 19 -0.51 -23.57 19.30
C GLU A 19 -0.20 -23.47 17.81
N ILE A 20 1.07 -23.47 17.41
CA ILE A 20 1.48 -23.40 16.00
C ILE A 20 0.97 -24.62 15.22
N GLU A 21 1.11 -25.84 15.79
CA GLU A 21 0.62 -27.08 15.16
C GLU A 21 -0.91 -27.09 15.05
N SER A 22 -1.60 -26.46 16.00
CA SER A 22 -3.08 -26.31 15.94
C SER A 22 -3.50 -25.43 14.78
N VAL A 23 -2.78 -24.32 14.52
CA VAL A 23 -3.04 -23.47 13.33
C VAL A 23 -2.89 -24.27 12.04
N GLU A 24 -1.75 -24.94 11.85
CA GLU A 24 -1.50 -25.73 10.63
C GLU A 24 -2.55 -26.82 10.41
N LYS A 25 -3.01 -27.46 11.50
CA LYS A 25 -4.09 -28.45 11.42
C LYS A 25 -5.43 -27.81 11.02
N HIS A 26 -5.71 -26.60 11.50
CA HIS A 26 -6.94 -25.90 11.27
C HIS A 26 -7.06 -25.42 9.81
N ILE A 27 -6.06 -24.66 9.35
CA ILE A 27 -6.05 -24.10 7.99
C ILE A 27 -5.67 -25.14 6.92
N LYS A 28 -5.13 -26.31 7.33
CA LYS A 28 -4.60 -27.40 6.47
C LYS A 28 -3.44 -26.96 5.54
N GLU A 29 -2.77 -25.92 5.94
CA GLU A 29 -1.60 -25.37 5.27
C GLU A 29 -0.40 -25.32 6.23
N MET A 30 0.79 -25.24 5.67
CA MET A 30 2.03 -25.21 6.43
C MET A 30 2.43 -23.78 6.75
N ILE A 31 2.71 -23.46 8.01
CA ILE A 31 3.35 -22.20 8.35
C ILE A 31 4.85 -22.30 8.00
N PRO A 32 5.41 -21.38 7.22
CA PRO A 32 6.83 -21.34 6.88
C PRO A 32 7.72 -21.39 8.12
N LYS A 33 8.86 -22.13 8.02
CA LYS A 33 9.78 -22.26 9.15
C LYS A 33 10.22 -20.91 9.72
N MET A 34 10.45 -19.94 8.84
CA MET A 34 10.88 -18.60 9.23
C MET A 34 9.81 -17.90 10.07
N TYR A 35 8.54 -17.99 9.67
CA TYR A 35 7.47 -17.38 10.43
C TYR A 35 7.20 -18.12 11.76
N LYS A 36 7.37 -19.44 11.81
CA LYS A 36 7.36 -20.19 13.09
C LYS A 36 8.44 -19.71 14.06
N GLU A 37 9.59 -19.26 13.56
CA GLU A 37 10.64 -18.67 14.41
C GLU A 37 10.17 -17.32 15.00
N VAL A 38 9.44 -16.51 14.23
CA VAL A 38 8.80 -15.27 14.73
C VAL A 38 7.78 -15.60 15.82
N LEU A 39 6.84 -16.50 15.53
CA LEU A 39 5.81 -16.89 16.51
C LEU A 39 6.40 -17.42 17.82
N ARG A 40 7.54 -18.15 17.78
CA ARG A 40 8.27 -18.61 18.97
C ARG A 40 9.03 -17.49 19.68
N TYR A 41 9.34 -16.40 19.00
CA TYR A 41 9.91 -15.21 19.63
C TYR A 41 8.79 -14.34 20.25
N ALA A 42 7.71 -14.14 19.53
CA ALA A 42 6.51 -13.43 19.97
C ALA A 42 5.31 -13.89 19.16
N ASN A 43 4.22 -14.23 19.84
CA ASN A 43 2.95 -14.60 19.19
C ASN A 43 2.18 -13.34 18.82
N GLY A 44 2.61 -12.70 17.73
CA GLY A 44 2.13 -11.42 17.27
C GLY A 44 3.01 -10.25 17.71
N ILE A 45 3.29 -9.35 16.76
CA ILE A 45 4.08 -8.13 16.97
C ILE A 45 3.38 -6.98 16.27
N THR A 46 3.06 -5.92 17.02
CA THR A 46 2.52 -4.66 16.46
C THR A 46 3.62 -3.63 16.38
N MET A 47 3.84 -3.08 15.20
CA MET A 47 4.79 -2.03 14.88
C MET A 47 4.06 -0.79 14.34
N ASN A 48 4.77 0.31 14.11
CA ASN A 48 4.15 1.53 13.59
C ASN A 48 3.58 1.34 12.18
N LEU A 49 4.29 0.62 11.32
CA LEU A 49 3.96 0.49 9.90
C LEU A 49 3.34 -0.87 9.54
N CYS A 50 3.44 -1.86 10.40
CA CYS A 50 2.88 -3.18 10.11
C CYS A 50 2.59 -3.99 11.38
N VAL A 51 1.80 -5.04 11.21
CA VAL A 51 1.50 -6.05 12.22
C VAL A 51 1.93 -7.41 11.70
N LEU A 52 2.69 -8.16 12.51
CA LEU A 52 2.90 -9.59 12.30
C LEU A 52 1.87 -10.35 13.13
N TYR A 53 1.13 -11.22 12.48
CA TYR A 53 -0.02 -11.90 13.06
C TYR A 53 0.36 -12.93 14.12
N ASP A 54 -0.47 -13.04 15.14
CA ASP A 54 -0.45 -14.15 16.08
C ASP A 54 -1.18 -15.39 15.51
N THR A 55 -1.12 -16.48 16.26
CA THR A 55 -1.72 -17.77 15.86
C THR A 55 -3.22 -17.70 15.63
N SER A 56 -3.96 -16.85 16.35
CA SER A 56 -5.40 -16.68 16.13
C SER A 56 -5.70 -15.84 14.91
N THR A 57 -4.98 -14.74 14.74
CA THR A 57 -5.17 -13.82 13.62
C THR A 57 -4.80 -14.47 12.27
N ILE A 58 -3.83 -15.39 12.23
CA ILE A 58 -3.55 -16.18 11.01
C ILE A 58 -4.78 -16.97 10.59
N ILE A 59 -5.46 -17.63 11.54
CA ILE A 59 -6.68 -18.39 11.25
C ILE A 59 -7.79 -17.46 10.75
N ASP A 60 -8.02 -16.37 11.48
CA ASP A 60 -9.09 -15.41 11.15
C ASP A 60 -8.87 -14.80 9.76
N SER A 61 -7.63 -14.38 9.44
CA SER A 61 -7.29 -13.85 8.11
C SER A 61 -7.45 -14.90 7.01
N TYR A 62 -7.01 -16.16 7.28
CA TYR A 62 -7.13 -17.25 6.33
C TYR A 62 -8.59 -17.55 5.97
N GLU A 63 -9.50 -17.51 6.95
CA GLU A 63 -10.91 -17.77 6.78
C GLU A 63 -11.64 -16.56 6.16
N CYS A 64 -11.39 -15.35 6.66
CA CYS A 64 -12.07 -14.14 6.20
C CYS A 64 -11.75 -13.81 4.72
N ASN A 65 -10.52 -14.06 4.29
CA ASN A 65 -10.07 -13.83 2.91
C ASN A 65 -10.26 -15.07 2.02
N GLU A 66 -10.84 -16.17 2.57
CA GLU A 66 -11.07 -17.41 1.84
C GLU A 66 -9.83 -17.95 1.12
N PHE A 67 -8.64 -17.92 1.77
CA PHE A 67 -7.35 -18.29 1.14
C PHE A 67 -7.37 -19.67 0.50
N SER A 68 -8.09 -20.63 1.08
CA SER A 68 -8.23 -21.99 0.52
C SER A 68 -8.80 -22.01 -0.90
N VAL A 69 -9.54 -20.98 -1.29
CA VAL A 69 -10.21 -20.85 -2.60
C VAL A 69 -9.52 -19.79 -3.44
N ASN A 70 -9.30 -18.62 -2.85
CA ASN A 70 -8.85 -17.44 -3.57
C ASN A 70 -7.33 -17.43 -3.80
N MET A 71 -6.55 -18.05 -2.89
CA MET A 71 -5.09 -18.06 -2.98
C MET A 71 -4.50 -19.35 -2.38
N PRO A 72 -4.84 -20.52 -2.93
CA PRO A 72 -4.42 -21.81 -2.38
C PRO A 72 -2.89 -21.94 -2.34
N GLY A 73 -2.36 -22.50 -1.25
CA GLY A 73 -0.91 -22.64 -1.02
C GLY A 73 -0.23 -21.35 -0.52
N TYR A 74 -1.00 -20.35 -0.11
CA TYR A 74 -0.51 -19.13 0.53
C TYR A 74 -1.21 -18.89 1.87
N ILE A 75 -0.57 -18.11 2.72
CA ILE A 75 -1.13 -17.61 3.99
C ILE A 75 -0.78 -16.14 4.15
N SER A 76 -1.64 -15.40 4.84
CA SER A 76 -1.26 -14.10 5.36
C SER A 76 -0.57 -14.28 6.72
N ILE A 77 0.50 -13.53 6.91
CA ILE A 77 1.33 -13.53 8.13
C ILE A 77 1.36 -12.15 8.80
N GLY A 78 0.66 -11.17 8.25
CA GLY A 78 0.63 -9.82 8.77
C GLY A 78 -0.13 -8.87 7.87
N ASN A 79 -0.13 -7.58 8.21
CA ASN A 79 -0.64 -6.50 7.37
C ASN A 79 0.19 -5.21 7.55
N ASP A 80 -0.07 -4.22 6.73
CA ASP A 80 0.60 -2.91 6.74
C ASP A 80 -0.10 -1.86 7.62
N ASN A 81 -0.90 -2.27 8.61
CA ASN A 81 -1.82 -1.40 9.37
C ASN A 81 -2.88 -0.70 8.51
N GLY A 82 -3.01 -1.09 7.24
CA GLY A 82 -3.96 -0.61 6.25
C GLY A 82 -4.70 -1.77 5.59
N ASP A 83 -4.84 -1.68 4.28
CA ASP A 83 -5.66 -2.61 3.49
C ASP A 83 -4.84 -3.74 2.84
N ARG A 84 -3.50 -3.79 3.03
CA ARG A 84 -2.64 -4.81 2.41
C ARG A 84 -2.25 -5.90 3.39
N GLU A 85 -2.47 -7.14 2.99
CA GLU A 85 -2.04 -8.35 3.69
C GLU A 85 -0.59 -8.69 3.31
N LEU A 86 0.22 -9.10 4.29
CA LEU A 86 1.57 -9.63 4.08
C LEU A 86 1.50 -11.12 3.79
N ILE A 87 1.70 -11.47 2.53
CA ILE A 87 1.50 -12.83 2.00
C ILE A 87 2.80 -13.61 1.97
N MET A 88 2.72 -14.90 2.29
CA MET A 88 3.83 -15.84 2.19
C MET A 88 3.34 -17.18 1.64
N LYS A 89 4.18 -17.91 0.85
CA LYS A 89 3.83 -19.28 0.46
C LYS A 89 3.74 -20.19 1.67
N ALA A 90 2.72 -21.03 1.71
CA ALA A 90 2.49 -22.01 2.77
C ALA A 90 3.42 -23.23 2.65
N GLU A 91 4.71 -22.99 2.47
CA GLU A 91 5.74 -24.01 2.28
C GLU A 91 6.81 -23.92 3.38
N LYS A 92 7.31 -25.06 3.85
CA LYS A 92 8.32 -25.12 4.93
C LYS A 92 9.56 -24.26 4.63
N GLY A 93 9.98 -24.21 3.38
CA GLY A 93 11.17 -23.52 2.91
C GLY A 93 10.95 -22.12 2.37
N ALA A 94 9.72 -21.58 2.42
CA ALA A 94 9.44 -20.24 1.93
C ALA A 94 10.25 -19.19 2.69
N THR A 95 10.88 -18.29 1.94
CA THR A 95 11.70 -17.18 2.46
C THR A 95 11.23 -15.83 1.98
N LEU A 96 10.39 -15.79 0.94
CA LEU A 96 9.89 -14.57 0.34
C LEU A 96 8.49 -14.25 0.87
N CYS A 97 8.23 -12.99 1.06
CA CYS A 97 6.91 -12.44 1.34
C CYS A 97 6.67 -11.20 0.46
N GLY A 98 5.44 -10.72 0.42
CA GLY A 98 5.07 -9.51 -0.30
C GLY A 98 3.71 -9.02 0.13
N PHE A 99 3.42 -7.75 -0.12
CA PHE A 99 2.14 -7.15 0.21
C PHE A 99 1.15 -7.29 -0.95
N LEU A 100 -0.11 -7.55 -0.63
CA LEU A 100 -1.23 -7.62 -1.57
C LEU A 100 -2.45 -6.96 -0.92
N ASP A 101 -3.14 -6.11 -1.67
CA ASP A 101 -4.41 -5.53 -1.21
C ASP A 101 -5.41 -6.66 -0.90
N ALA A 102 -6.04 -6.61 0.27
CA ALA A 102 -6.99 -7.64 0.71
C ALA A 102 -8.18 -7.77 -0.27
N ALA A 103 -8.59 -6.69 -0.93
CA ALA A 103 -9.65 -6.70 -1.93
C ALA A 103 -9.22 -7.38 -3.24
N GLU A 104 -7.92 -7.52 -3.48
CA GLU A 104 -7.35 -8.14 -4.68
C GLU A 104 -6.96 -9.61 -4.50
N ILE A 105 -7.13 -10.18 -3.29
CA ILE A 105 -6.88 -11.60 -3.03
C ILE A 105 -7.79 -12.45 -3.92
N GLY A 106 -7.17 -13.29 -4.75
CA GLY A 106 -7.85 -14.12 -5.77
C GLY A 106 -8.04 -13.44 -7.13
N ASN A 107 -7.79 -12.14 -7.25
CA ASN A 107 -7.91 -11.41 -8.50
C ASN A 107 -6.55 -10.93 -9.05
N SER A 108 -5.58 -10.73 -8.18
CA SER A 108 -4.25 -10.24 -8.53
C SER A 108 -3.16 -11.11 -7.91
N GLU A 109 -1.94 -10.99 -8.41
CA GLU A 109 -0.75 -11.60 -7.84
C GLU A 109 0.00 -10.57 -7.02
N VAL A 110 0.82 -11.02 -6.07
CA VAL A 110 1.78 -10.17 -5.37
C VAL A 110 2.78 -9.62 -6.38
N GLU A 111 2.82 -8.30 -6.54
CA GLU A 111 3.65 -7.64 -7.55
C GLU A 111 5.13 -7.71 -7.19
N GLU A 112 5.47 -7.53 -5.92
CA GLU A 112 6.84 -7.52 -5.44
C GLU A 112 7.04 -8.50 -4.28
N TRP A 113 8.04 -9.39 -4.47
CA TRP A 113 8.46 -10.35 -3.47
C TRP A 113 9.81 -9.96 -2.90
N PHE A 114 9.93 -9.87 -1.57
CA PHE A 114 11.16 -9.56 -0.89
C PHE A 114 11.54 -10.65 0.15
N ASP A 115 12.82 -10.68 0.53
CA ASP A 115 13.30 -11.65 1.53
C ASP A 115 12.82 -11.27 2.93
N PHE A 116 11.96 -12.11 3.49
CA PHE A 116 11.32 -11.89 4.79
C PHE A 116 12.34 -11.70 5.92
N LYS A 117 13.45 -12.47 5.90
CA LYS A 117 14.45 -12.36 6.94
C LYS A 117 15.16 -11.01 6.87
N SER A 118 15.60 -10.62 5.69
CA SER A 118 16.29 -9.34 5.47
C SER A 118 15.41 -8.18 5.85
N TRP A 119 14.14 -8.20 5.42
CA TRP A 119 13.16 -7.18 5.75
C TRP A 119 12.94 -7.07 7.27
N LEU A 120 12.75 -8.21 7.97
CA LEU A 120 12.57 -8.27 9.41
C LEU A 120 13.81 -7.76 10.18
N GLU A 121 15.02 -8.18 9.76
CA GLU A 121 16.28 -7.79 10.38
C GLU A 121 16.64 -6.33 10.15
N ASN A 122 16.08 -5.70 9.11
CA ASN A 122 16.17 -4.27 8.81
C ASN A 122 15.07 -3.42 9.50
N GLY A 123 14.28 -4.01 10.40
CA GLY A 123 13.30 -3.28 11.18
C GLY A 123 11.91 -3.21 10.58
N CYS A 124 11.61 -4.07 9.59
CA CYS A 124 10.33 -4.08 8.87
C CYS A 124 10.06 -2.75 8.15
N GLU A 125 11.12 -2.09 7.72
CA GLU A 125 10.99 -0.89 6.91
C GLU A 125 10.23 -1.25 5.63
N MET A 126 9.14 -0.55 5.41
CA MET A 126 8.45 -0.53 4.14
C MET A 126 9.20 0.50 3.31
N GLU A 127 9.59 0.16 2.09
CA GLU A 127 9.92 1.23 1.17
C GLU A 127 8.66 2.10 1.11
N ASP A 128 8.74 3.28 1.70
CA ASP A 128 7.72 4.28 1.49
C ASP A 128 7.76 4.57 -0.01
N ASP A 129 6.81 4.03 -0.75
CA ASP A 129 6.52 4.53 -2.10
C ASP A 129 6.28 6.05 -2.06
N ASP A 130 6.09 6.61 -0.87
CA ASP A 130 5.88 8.04 -0.62
C ASP A 130 7.18 8.83 -0.38
N GLU A 131 8.31 8.26 0.05
CA GLU A 131 9.53 9.07 0.30
C GLU A 131 10.26 9.54 -0.97
N ASN A 132 9.96 8.96 -2.14
CA ASN A 132 10.45 9.41 -3.45
C ASN A 132 9.36 9.98 -4.35
N LEU A 133 8.13 10.11 -3.86
CA LEU A 133 7.08 10.76 -4.63
C LEU A 133 7.22 12.27 -4.48
N GLU A 134 7.94 12.88 -5.41
CA GLU A 134 7.95 14.33 -5.56
C GLU A 134 6.52 14.81 -5.81
N TYR A 135 5.88 15.29 -4.74
CA TYR A 135 4.63 16.03 -4.86
C TYR A 135 4.93 17.39 -5.43
N GLY A 136 4.24 17.72 -6.49
CA GLY A 136 4.39 19.00 -7.15
C GLY A 136 3.06 19.73 -7.26
N LYS A 137 3.09 20.78 -8.07
CA LYS A 137 1.95 21.64 -8.36
C LYS A 137 1.57 21.55 -9.82
N VAL A 138 0.26 21.54 -10.08
CA VAL A 138 -0.26 21.68 -11.43
C VAL A 138 -0.63 23.14 -11.67
N TYR A 139 -0.10 23.69 -12.73
CA TYR A 139 -0.35 25.06 -13.16
C TYR A 139 -1.16 25.08 -14.45
N ILE A 140 -2.05 26.07 -14.58
CA ILE A 140 -2.50 26.53 -15.89
C ILE A 140 -1.48 27.56 -16.38
N VAL A 141 -0.88 27.30 -17.53
CA VAL A 141 0.15 28.16 -18.14
C VAL A 141 -0.38 28.90 -19.36
N ARG A 142 -1.45 28.39 -19.95
CA ARG A 142 -2.15 28.97 -21.12
C ARG A 142 -3.65 28.69 -21.03
N VAL A 143 -4.44 29.49 -21.70
CA VAL A 143 -5.89 29.33 -21.74
C VAL A 143 -6.35 29.42 -23.20
N PRO A 144 -7.16 28.45 -23.69
CA PRO A 144 -7.71 28.47 -25.04
C PRO A 144 -8.82 29.52 -25.18
N GLU A 145 -9.33 29.72 -26.42
CA GLU A 145 -10.37 30.72 -26.70
C GLU A 145 -11.66 30.47 -25.91
N ASP A 146 -12.11 29.19 -25.83
CA ASP A 146 -13.31 28.81 -25.07
C ASP A 146 -12.96 28.60 -23.57
N LYS A 147 -12.70 29.71 -22.90
CA LYS A 147 -12.30 29.75 -21.49
C LYS A 147 -13.29 29.05 -20.55
N LEU A 148 -14.58 29.21 -20.76
CA LEU A 148 -15.58 28.67 -19.82
C LEU A 148 -15.67 27.16 -19.91
N LYS A 149 -15.62 26.58 -21.12
CA LYS A 149 -15.61 25.15 -21.32
C LYS A 149 -14.33 24.53 -20.77
N PHE A 150 -13.18 25.13 -21.05
CA PHE A 150 -11.89 24.75 -20.53
C PHE A 150 -11.89 24.69 -18.99
N LEU A 151 -12.35 25.75 -18.32
CA LEU A 151 -12.39 25.81 -16.86
C LEU A 151 -13.38 24.82 -16.23
N ALA A 152 -14.51 24.57 -16.91
CA ALA A 152 -15.45 23.55 -16.45
C ALA A 152 -14.85 22.13 -16.53
N GLU A 153 -14.16 21.82 -17.63
CA GLU A 153 -13.41 20.57 -17.81
C GLU A 153 -12.31 20.43 -16.77
N THR A 154 -11.45 21.45 -16.60
CA THR A 154 -10.39 21.52 -15.60
C THR A 154 -10.93 21.22 -14.21
N LYS A 155 -11.99 21.92 -13.80
CA LYS A 155 -12.61 21.71 -12.49
C LYS A 155 -13.07 20.28 -12.30
N LYS A 156 -13.65 19.66 -13.32
CA LYS A 156 -14.17 18.29 -13.27
C LYS A 156 -13.04 17.28 -13.19
N LEU A 157 -12.04 17.37 -14.05
CA LEU A 157 -10.96 16.38 -14.14
C LEU A 157 -10.01 16.43 -12.95
N PHE A 158 -9.69 17.62 -12.45
CA PHE A 158 -8.85 17.79 -11.26
C PHE A 158 -9.65 17.81 -9.94
N ALA A 159 -10.97 17.54 -9.98
CA ALA A 159 -11.86 17.54 -8.80
C ALA A 159 -11.71 18.79 -7.92
N LEU A 160 -11.55 19.97 -8.52
CA LEU A 160 -11.24 21.19 -7.78
C LEU A 160 -12.39 21.62 -6.86
N PRO A 161 -12.16 21.85 -5.57
CA PRO A 161 -13.21 22.23 -4.60
C PRO A 161 -13.65 23.70 -4.72
N ILE A 162 -13.15 24.44 -5.73
CA ILE A 162 -13.45 25.87 -5.96
C ILE A 162 -14.48 26.06 -7.05
N SER A 163 -15.19 27.18 -7.02
CA SER A 163 -16.15 27.50 -8.08
C SER A 163 -15.47 27.89 -9.40
N THR A 164 -16.13 27.68 -10.52
CA THR A 164 -15.62 28.09 -11.85
C THR A 164 -15.35 29.62 -11.90
N GLY A 165 -16.12 30.42 -11.18
CA GLY A 165 -15.90 31.86 -11.08
C GLY A 165 -14.61 32.23 -10.34
N VAL A 166 -14.24 31.45 -9.30
CA VAL A 166 -12.96 31.62 -8.61
C VAL A 166 -11.80 31.22 -9.53
N LEU A 167 -11.96 30.09 -10.22
CA LEU A 167 -10.95 29.62 -11.18
C LEU A 167 -10.79 30.63 -12.33
N TYR A 168 -11.88 31.21 -12.82
CA TYR A 168 -11.87 32.28 -13.84
C TYR A 168 -11.04 33.52 -13.41
N LYS A 169 -11.12 33.88 -12.12
CA LYS A 169 -10.31 34.99 -11.58
C LYS A 169 -8.83 34.61 -11.49
N LYS A 170 -8.53 33.36 -11.13
CA LYS A 170 -7.14 32.87 -11.05
C LYS A 170 -6.38 32.95 -12.39
N ILE A 171 -7.04 32.61 -13.50
CA ILE A 171 -6.41 32.63 -14.84
C ILE A 171 -6.11 34.03 -15.40
N ASN A 172 -6.49 35.09 -14.70
CA ASN A 172 -6.08 36.44 -15.08
C ASN A 172 -4.59 36.70 -14.82
N HIS A 173 -3.97 35.84 -13.99
CA HIS A 173 -2.55 35.89 -13.64
C HIS A 173 -1.91 34.54 -13.92
N LEU A 174 -1.45 34.30 -15.13
CA LEU A 174 -0.76 33.07 -15.52
C LEU A 174 0.75 33.20 -15.32
N PRO A 175 1.44 32.09 -14.98
CA PRO A 175 0.89 30.79 -14.64
C PRO A 175 0.19 30.77 -13.27
N CYS A 176 -0.90 30.04 -13.13
CA CYS A 176 -1.60 29.94 -11.85
C CYS A 176 -1.71 28.49 -11.39
N ALA A 177 -1.31 28.23 -10.13
CA ALA A 177 -1.45 26.92 -9.51
C ALA A 177 -2.94 26.60 -9.27
N ILE A 178 -3.36 25.39 -9.68
CA ILE A 178 -4.71 24.86 -9.48
C ILE A 178 -4.76 23.68 -8.52
N VAL A 179 -3.65 22.95 -8.38
CA VAL A 179 -3.45 21.88 -7.40
C VAL A 179 -2.08 22.08 -6.78
N ASP A 180 -2.00 21.99 -5.46
CA ASP A 180 -0.77 22.26 -4.70
C ASP A 180 0.02 21.00 -4.34
N ASP A 181 -0.63 19.85 -4.20
CA ASP A 181 -0.01 18.58 -3.81
C ASP A 181 -0.57 17.45 -4.67
N MET A 182 0.14 17.09 -5.73
CA MET A 182 -0.23 16.01 -6.64
C MET A 182 1.02 15.24 -7.07
N LYS A 183 0.90 13.92 -7.18
CA LYS A 183 1.94 13.05 -7.74
C LYS A 183 2.09 13.32 -9.24
N GLU A 184 3.32 13.34 -9.76
CA GLU A 184 3.59 13.60 -11.18
C GLU A 184 2.85 12.65 -12.11
N ALA A 185 2.90 11.34 -11.84
CA ALA A 185 2.22 10.32 -12.64
C ALA A 185 0.69 10.53 -12.70
N LEU A 186 0.07 10.97 -11.59
CA LEU A 186 -1.35 11.29 -11.54
C LEU A 186 -1.64 12.57 -12.33
N ALA A 187 -0.82 13.62 -12.15
CA ALA A 187 -0.93 14.87 -12.89
C ALA A 187 -0.88 14.62 -14.41
N ASP A 188 0.12 13.88 -14.85
CA ASP A 188 0.31 13.47 -16.24
C ASP A 188 -0.90 12.71 -16.81
N THR A 189 -1.43 11.77 -16.02
CA THR A 189 -2.61 11.00 -16.42
C THR A 189 -3.84 11.88 -16.61
N ILE A 190 -4.05 12.85 -15.70
CA ILE A 190 -5.19 13.78 -15.80
C ILE A 190 -4.97 14.76 -16.94
N ILE A 191 -3.79 15.34 -17.07
CA ILE A 191 -3.45 16.31 -18.15
C ILE A 191 -3.69 15.68 -19.52
N LYS A 192 -3.24 14.43 -19.75
CA LYS A 192 -3.45 13.68 -21.00
C LYS A 192 -4.94 13.44 -21.33
N LYS A 193 -5.82 13.47 -20.32
CA LYS A 193 -7.28 13.32 -20.51
C LYS A 193 -7.99 14.64 -20.83
N THR A 194 -7.30 15.78 -20.70
CA THR A 194 -7.90 17.09 -21.02
C THR A 194 -7.95 17.32 -22.53
N SER A 195 -8.87 18.17 -22.97
CA SER A 195 -8.95 18.60 -24.38
C SER A 195 -7.77 19.47 -24.82
N HIS A 196 -7.02 20.04 -23.86
CA HIS A 196 -5.92 20.97 -24.10
C HIS A 196 -4.73 20.67 -23.17
N PRO A 197 -3.99 19.54 -23.36
CA PRO A 197 -2.88 19.16 -22.48
C PRO A 197 -1.77 20.23 -22.41
N ASP A 198 -1.56 20.95 -23.50
CA ASP A 198 -0.54 22.02 -23.63
C ASP A 198 -0.84 23.27 -22.80
N CYS A 199 -2.01 23.35 -22.19
CA CYS A 199 -2.40 24.43 -21.29
C CYS A 199 -1.97 24.22 -19.84
N TYR A 200 -1.42 23.04 -19.51
CA TYR A 200 -1.01 22.68 -18.15
C TYR A 200 0.48 22.41 -18.08
N GLU A 201 1.03 22.61 -16.90
CA GLU A 201 2.42 22.29 -16.55
C GLU A 201 2.46 21.76 -15.14
N TYR A 202 3.18 20.63 -14.95
CA TYR A 202 3.52 20.14 -13.64
C TYR A 202 4.89 20.66 -13.22
N ARG A 203 5.05 21.06 -11.96
CA ARG A 203 6.32 21.52 -11.38
C ARG A 203 6.53 20.88 -10.03
N ASN A 204 7.68 20.26 -9.85
CA ASN A 204 8.13 19.77 -8.54
C ASN A 204 8.27 20.94 -7.54
N LYS A 205 8.16 20.63 -6.25
CA LYS A 205 8.37 21.61 -5.18
C LYS A 205 9.83 22.01 -5.04
#